data_1d2870e252ff834bb6e9b4bc72f2171a
#
_entry.id   1d2870e252ff834bb6e9b4bc72f2171a
#
_cell.length_a   1.000
_cell.length_b   1.000
_cell.length_c   1.000
_cell.angle_alpha   90.00
_cell.angle_beta   90.00
_cell.angle_gamma   90.00
#
_symmetry.space_group_name_H-M   'P 1'
#
loop_
_entity.id
_entity.type
_entity.pdbx_description
1 polymer ?
#
loop_
_entity_poly.entity_id
_entity_poly.type
_entity_poly.pdbx_seq_one_letter_code
_entity_poly.pdbx_strand_id
1 'polypeptide(L)'
;PRAVRRRTEDLLSVGGVVKASEDDVRWLYGDRPLGAVVRRWLDLGASVVVVTHGGYGSTAMTRDVELSVPAERVEVVDTVGAGDSFMAGLLVGLDRVGLLGAPARAGLAALDGDELVGTLRLATQVAAITCGRRGADSPTAEYLAAIGS
;
A
#
# COMPACT_ATOMS: atom_id res chain seq x y z
N PRO A 1 8.31 14.74 -15.22
CA PRO A 1 7.19 14.35 -14.35
C PRO A 1 5.82 14.39 -15.04
N ARG A 2 5.50 15.46 -15.84
CA ARG A 2 4.13 15.66 -16.39
C ARG A 2 3.63 14.47 -17.23
N ALA A 3 4.45 13.91 -18.11
CA ALA A 3 4.06 12.77 -18.94
C ALA A 3 3.85 11.49 -18.10
N VAL A 4 4.71 11.27 -17.11
CA VAL A 4 4.60 10.12 -16.18
C VAL A 4 3.33 10.26 -15.34
N ARG A 5 3.10 11.46 -14.76
CA ARG A 5 1.87 11.74 -14.00
C ARG A 5 0.61 11.43 -14.81
N ARG A 6 0.53 11.90 -16.08
CA ARG A 6 -0.63 11.64 -16.94
C ARG A 6 -0.84 10.15 -17.15
N ARG A 7 0.22 9.39 -17.46
CA ARG A 7 0.13 7.94 -17.62
C ARG A 7 -0.31 7.23 -16.33
N THR A 8 0.22 7.67 -15.18
CA THR A 8 -0.23 7.15 -13.87
C THR A 8 -1.72 7.43 -13.69
N GLU A 9 -2.17 8.67 -13.91
CA GLU A 9 -3.57 9.05 -13.79
C GLU A 9 -4.48 8.26 -14.76
N ASP A 10 -4.05 8.00 -15.99
CA ASP A 10 -4.78 7.16 -16.96
C ASP A 10 -4.97 5.72 -16.45
N LEU A 11 -3.98 5.16 -15.74
CA LEU A 11 -4.06 3.81 -15.16
C LEU A 11 -5.00 3.73 -13.95
N LEU A 12 -5.21 4.83 -13.22
CA LEU A 12 -6.08 4.84 -12.04
C LEU A 12 -7.54 4.52 -12.37
N SER A 13 -7.99 4.85 -13.59
CA SER A 13 -9.36 4.56 -14.04
C SER A 13 -9.65 3.05 -14.15
N VAL A 14 -8.61 2.23 -14.31
CA VAL A 14 -8.70 0.77 -14.44
C VAL A 14 -8.14 0.01 -13.25
N GLY A 15 -7.34 0.70 -12.41
CA GLY A 15 -6.76 0.12 -11.20
C GLY A 15 -7.71 0.19 -10.00
N GLY A 16 -7.79 -0.88 -9.20
CA GLY A 16 -8.54 -0.88 -7.94
C GLY A 16 -7.71 -0.37 -6.76
N VAL A 17 -6.44 -0.79 -6.68
CA VAL A 17 -5.52 -0.48 -5.58
C VAL A 17 -4.31 0.28 -6.10
N VAL A 18 -3.97 1.37 -5.43
CA VAL A 18 -2.79 2.20 -5.73
C VAL A 18 -1.91 2.25 -4.50
N LYS A 19 -0.63 1.94 -4.68
CA LYS A 19 0.39 2.15 -3.64
C LYS A 19 1.47 3.08 -4.18
N ALA A 20 1.82 4.09 -3.41
CA ALA A 20 2.94 4.99 -3.68
C ALA A 20 3.69 5.30 -2.39
N SER A 21 4.96 5.68 -2.49
CA SER A 21 5.65 6.34 -1.38
C SER A 21 5.31 7.84 -1.36
N GLU A 22 5.49 8.48 -0.22
CA GLU A 22 5.35 9.95 -0.12
C GLU A 22 6.32 10.66 -1.07
N ASP A 23 7.53 10.11 -1.26
CA ASP A 23 8.52 10.64 -2.19
C ASP A 23 8.07 10.52 -3.66
N ASP A 24 7.43 9.41 -4.06
CA ASP A 24 6.83 9.25 -5.39
C ASP A 24 5.75 10.30 -5.63
N VAL A 25 4.90 10.52 -4.62
CA VAL A 25 3.84 11.55 -4.71
C VAL A 25 4.44 12.94 -4.85
N ARG A 26 5.46 13.27 -4.05
CA ARG A 26 6.17 14.54 -4.13
C ARG A 26 6.85 14.73 -5.47
N TRP A 27 7.48 13.69 -6.01
CA TRP A 27 8.12 13.73 -7.32
C TRP A 27 7.11 13.97 -8.45
N LEU A 28 5.92 13.34 -8.39
CA LEU A 28 4.89 13.46 -9.43
C LEU A 28 4.12 14.79 -9.36
N TYR A 29 3.85 15.29 -8.16
CA TYR A 29 2.91 16.40 -7.93
C TYR A 29 3.55 17.65 -7.31
N GLY A 30 4.83 17.60 -6.93
CA GLY A 30 5.54 18.69 -6.26
C GLY A 30 4.99 18.94 -4.86
N ASP A 31 4.85 20.21 -4.49
CA ASP A 31 4.42 20.63 -3.13
C ASP A 31 2.90 20.57 -2.90
N ARG A 32 2.17 19.81 -3.71
CA ARG A 32 0.72 19.64 -3.48
C ARG A 32 0.49 18.87 -2.18
N PRO A 33 -0.50 19.27 -1.36
CA PRO A 33 -0.86 18.54 -0.16
C PRO A 33 -1.19 17.07 -0.49
N LEU A 34 -0.59 16.13 0.24
CA LEU A 34 -0.74 14.70 0.02
C LEU A 34 -2.22 14.27 -0.04
N GLY A 35 -3.03 14.72 0.93
CA GLY A 35 -4.46 14.40 0.95
C GLY A 35 -5.23 14.88 -0.27
N ALA A 36 -4.81 16.01 -0.90
CA ALA A 36 -5.42 16.47 -2.14
C ALA A 36 -5.05 15.58 -3.33
N VAL A 37 -3.82 15.05 -3.36
CA VAL A 37 -3.39 14.11 -4.41
C VAL A 37 -4.13 12.77 -4.25
N VAL A 38 -4.22 12.24 -3.03
CA VAL A 38 -4.93 10.98 -2.76
C VAL A 38 -6.41 11.08 -3.13
N ARG A 39 -7.11 12.16 -2.72
CA ARG A 39 -8.50 12.39 -3.12
C ARG A 39 -8.66 12.44 -4.64
N ARG A 40 -7.75 13.13 -5.33
CA ARG A 40 -7.74 13.15 -6.80
C ARG A 40 -7.62 11.74 -7.39
N TRP A 41 -6.78 10.87 -6.83
CA TRP A 41 -6.62 9.50 -7.30
C TRP A 41 -7.89 8.66 -7.09
N LEU A 42 -8.56 8.81 -5.94
CA LEU A 42 -9.87 8.21 -5.69
C LEU A 42 -10.93 8.70 -6.68
N ASP A 43 -10.94 10.01 -6.99
CA ASP A 43 -11.87 10.59 -7.98
C ASP A 43 -11.61 10.08 -9.41
N LEU A 44 -10.35 9.78 -9.74
CA LEU A 44 -9.96 9.20 -11.03
C LEU A 44 -10.30 7.71 -11.16
N GLY A 45 -10.67 7.04 -10.09
CA GLY A 45 -11.19 5.67 -10.13
C GLY A 45 -10.46 4.65 -9.26
N ALA A 46 -9.41 5.03 -8.52
CA ALA A 46 -8.84 4.15 -7.50
C ALA A 46 -9.89 3.84 -6.43
N SER A 47 -9.98 2.60 -5.98
CA SER A 47 -10.85 2.19 -4.86
C SER A 47 -10.14 2.35 -3.52
N VAL A 48 -8.86 2.00 -3.48
CA VAL A 48 -7.98 2.10 -2.30
C VAL A 48 -6.68 2.77 -2.72
N VAL A 49 -6.27 3.79 -1.98
CA VAL A 49 -4.96 4.42 -2.12
C VAL A 49 -4.17 4.23 -0.85
N VAL A 50 -2.97 3.68 -0.96
CA VAL A 50 -2.04 3.49 0.15
C VAL A 50 -0.79 4.33 -0.10
N VAL A 51 -0.40 5.14 0.88
CA VAL A 51 0.85 5.90 0.86
C VAL A 51 1.75 5.43 1.99
N THR A 52 2.98 5.05 1.64
CA THR A 52 4.00 4.66 2.61
C THR A 52 4.88 5.86 2.99
N HIS A 53 5.20 5.98 4.28
CA HIS A 53 5.97 7.08 4.88
C HIS A 53 7.30 6.56 5.47
N GLY A 54 7.90 5.53 4.86
CA GLY A 54 9.12 4.88 5.36
C GLY A 54 8.96 4.38 6.78
N GLY A 55 9.87 4.75 7.68
CA GLY A 55 9.86 4.35 9.09
C GLY A 55 8.70 4.92 9.92
N TYR A 56 7.84 5.75 9.35
CA TYR A 56 6.63 6.27 10.03
C TYR A 56 5.39 5.42 9.79
N GLY A 57 5.44 4.47 8.82
CA GLY A 57 4.33 3.58 8.54
C GLY A 57 3.62 3.89 7.23
N SER A 58 2.31 3.74 7.21
CA SER A 58 1.48 3.94 6.02
C SER A 58 0.11 4.51 6.35
N THR A 59 -0.45 5.23 5.38
CA THR A 59 -1.84 5.73 5.41
C THR A 59 -2.60 5.09 4.25
N ALA A 60 -3.82 4.63 4.50
CA ALA A 60 -4.73 4.17 3.46
C ALA A 60 -6.00 5.00 3.45
N MET A 61 -6.51 5.23 2.26
CA MET A 61 -7.77 5.93 2.01
C MET A 61 -8.63 5.17 1.01
N THR A 62 -9.91 5.06 1.33
CA THR A 62 -11.01 4.83 0.39
C THR A 62 -11.84 6.12 0.28
N ARG A 63 -13.02 6.06 -0.33
CA ARG A 63 -13.94 7.22 -0.30
C ARG A 63 -14.47 7.52 1.10
N ASP A 64 -14.64 6.50 1.93
CA ASP A 64 -15.36 6.57 3.21
C ASP A 64 -14.45 6.37 4.42
N VAL A 65 -13.25 5.79 4.22
CA VAL A 65 -12.32 5.43 5.30
C VAL A 65 -10.96 6.09 5.06
N GLU A 66 -10.40 6.68 6.12
CA GLU A 66 -9.00 7.11 6.20
C GLU A 66 -8.41 6.58 7.48
N LEU A 67 -7.31 5.86 7.38
CA LEU A 67 -6.61 5.30 8.54
C LEU A 67 -5.11 5.22 8.32
N SER A 68 -4.37 5.14 9.42
CA SER A 68 -2.92 5.00 9.40
C SER A 68 -2.48 3.84 10.28
N VAL A 69 -1.44 3.14 9.82
CA VAL A 69 -0.78 2.08 10.57
C VAL A 69 0.68 2.48 10.76
N PRO A 70 1.19 2.50 12.01
CA PRO A 70 2.60 2.82 12.25
C PRO A 70 3.51 1.73 11.70
N ALA A 71 4.77 2.08 11.41
CA ALA A 71 5.78 1.11 11.04
C ALA A 71 6.08 0.15 12.20
N GLU A 72 6.37 -1.11 11.87
CA GLU A 72 6.91 -2.06 12.84
C GLU A 72 8.35 -1.66 13.22
N ARG A 73 8.66 -1.80 14.50
CA ARG A 73 10.03 -1.57 14.99
C ARG A 73 10.92 -2.74 14.58
N VAL A 74 11.94 -2.46 13.79
CA VAL A 74 12.92 -3.44 13.34
C VAL A 74 14.31 -2.82 13.34
N GLU A 75 15.34 -3.62 13.61
CA GLU A 75 16.71 -3.22 13.32
C GLU A 75 16.89 -3.23 11.79
N VAL A 76 17.03 -2.05 11.21
CA VAL A 76 17.12 -1.90 9.75
C VAL A 76 18.52 -2.28 9.29
N VAL A 77 18.60 -3.34 8.48
CA VAL A 77 19.83 -3.81 7.82
C VAL A 77 19.91 -3.26 6.39
N ASP A 78 18.79 -3.28 5.66
CA ASP A 78 18.70 -2.80 4.29
C ASP A 78 17.25 -2.40 3.99
N THR A 79 17.04 -1.38 3.16
CA THR A 79 15.69 -0.94 2.75
C THR A 79 15.33 -1.33 1.32
N VAL A 80 16.25 -2.00 0.61
CA VAL A 80 16.01 -2.46 -0.76
C VAL A 80 14.87 -3.49 -0.77
N GLY A 81 13.88 -3.28 -1.66
CA GLY A 81 12.74 -4.17 -1.79
C GLY A 81 11.63 -3.97 -0.74
N ALA A 82 11.80 -3.09 0.26
CA ALA A 82 10.76 -2.86 1.27
C ALA A 82 9.41 -2.43 0.68
N GLY A 83 9.44 -1.57 -0.34
CA GLY A 83 8.23 -1.13 -1.05
C GLY A 83 7.54 -2.24 -1.84
N ASP A 84 8.31 -3.13 -2.45
CA ASP A 84 7.80 -4.30 -3.19
C ASP A 84 7.23 -5.33 -2.23
N SER A 85 7.92 -5.57 -1.13
CA SER A 85 7.48 -6.45 -0.05
C SER A 85 6.20 -5.94 0.62
N PHE A 86 6.10 -4.63 0.83
CA PHE A 86 4.87 -4.00 1.31
C PHE A 86 3.70 -4.26 0.33
N MET A 87 3.93 -4.07 -0.98
CA MET A 87 2.90 -4.34 -1.99
C MET A 87 2.50 -5.82 -2.00
N ALA A 88 3.45 -6.74 -1.90
CA ALA A 88 3.17 -8.17 -1.82
C ALA A 88 2.30 -8.50 -0.59
N GLY A 89 2.65 -7.97 0.59
CA GLY A 89 1.86 -8.11 1.81
C GLY A 89 0.46 -7.52 1.69
N LEU A 90 0.33 -6.36 1.05
CA LEU A 90 -0.96 -5.73 0.77
C LEU A 90 -1.85 -6.62 -0.11
N LEU A 91 -1.29 -7.20 -1.17
CA LEU A 91 -2.02 -8.11 -2.06
C LEU A 91 -2.44 -9.39 -1.33
N VAL A 92 -1.55 -9.98 -0.53
CA VAL A 92 -1.90 -11.16 0.30
C VAL A 92 -3.01 -10.84 1.31
N GLY A 93 -2.96 -9.66 1.93
CA GLY A 93 -4.01 -9.21 2.85
C GLY A 93 -5.36 -9.08 2.16
N LEU A 94 -5.40 -8.48 0.97
CA LEU A 94 -6.62 -8.35 0.15
C LEU A 94 -7.14 -9.71 -0.33
N ASP A 95 -6.24 -10.65 -0.68
CA ASP A 95 -6.63 -12.01 -1.05
C ASP A 95 -7.32 -12.75 0.10
N ARG A 96 -6.80 -12.62 1.32
CA ARG A 96 -7.38 -13.23 2.53
C ARG A 96 -8.82 -12.80 2.82
N VAL A 97 -9.19 -11.57 2.42
CA VAL A 97 -10.55 -11.05 2.54
C VAL A 97 -11.35 -11.19 1.24
N GLY A 98 -10.83 -11.94 0.24
CA GLY A 98 -11.52 -12.21 -1.03
C GLY A 98 -11.60 -11.01 -1.99
N LEU A 99 -10.69 -10.03 -1.83
CA LEU A 99 -10.70 -8.78 -2.59
C LEU A 99 -9.58 -8.69 -3.64
N LEU A 100 -9.19 -9.83 -4.23
CA LEU A 100 -8.33 -9.88 -5.41
C LEU A 100 -9.10 -10.32 -6.66
N GLY A 101 -8.64 -9.82 -7.81
CA GLY A 101 -9.18 -10.14 -9.12
C GLY A 101 -10.30 -9.20 -9.60
N ALA A 102 -10.73 -9.39 -10.84
CA ALA A 102 -11.67 -8.49 -11.52
C ALA A 102 -13.04 -8.31 -10.81
N PRO A 103 -13.64 -9.34 -10.16
CA PRO A 103 -14.88 -9.17 -9.41
C PRO A 103 -14.75 -8.32 -8.15
N ALA A 104 -13.53 -8.19 -7.60
CA ALA A 104 -13.29 -7.56 -6.31
C ALA A 104 -13.43 -6.03 -6.29
N ARG A 105 -13.50 -5.36 -7.44
CA ARG A 105 -13.49 -3.89 -7.51
C ARG A 105 -14.61 -3.23 -6.71
N ALA A 106 -15.81 -3.80 -6.73
CA ALA A 106 -16.93 -3.31 -5.93
C ALA A 106 -16.69 -3.53 -4.44
N GLY A 107 -16.15 -4.68 -4.06
CA GLY A 107 -15.76 -5.00 -2.69
C GLY A 107 -14.63 -4.10 -2.16
N LEU A 108 -13.63 -3.78 -2.98
CA LEU A 108 -12.57 -2.84 -2.62
C LEU A 108 -13.11 -1.44 -2.26
N ALA A 109 -14.18 -0.99 -2.93
CA ALA A 109 -14.79 0.29 -2.62
C ALA A 109 -15.62 0.24 -1.33
N ALA A 110 -16.04 -0.94 -0.89
CA ALA A 110 -16.82 -1.19 0.32
C ALA A 110 -15.97 -1.75 1.49
N LEU A 111 -14.65 -1.82 1.31
CA LEU A 111 -13.71 -2.34 2.32
C LEU A 111 -13.84 -1.54 3.62
N ASP A 112 -14.15 -2.24 4.70
CA ASP A 112 -14.30 -1.60 5.99
C ASP A 112 -12.96 -1.28 6.67
N GLY A 113 -13.02 -0.52 7.77
CA GLY A 113 -11.82 -0.06 8.47
C GLY A 113 -11.02 -1.21 9.10
N ASP A 114 -11.67 -2.24 9.63
CA ASP A 114 -11.00 -3.36 10.31
C ASP A 114 -10.27 -4.27 9.31
N GLU A 115 -10.90 -4.58 8.18
CA GLU A 115 -10.30 -5.33 7.08
C GLU A 115 -9.09 -4.58 6.49
N LEU A 116 -9.25 -3.26 6.30
CA LEU A 116 -8.18 -2.41 5.77
C LEU A 116 -7.00 -2.31 6.75
N VAL A 117 -7.26 -2.16 8.06
CA VAL A 117 -6.22 -2.19 9.11
C VAL A 117 -5.48 -3.52 9.11
N GLY A 118 -6.20 -4.65 9.08
CA GLY A 118 -5.61 -5.98 9.03
C GLY A 118 -4.69 -6.16 7.82
N THR A 119 -5.16 -5.72 6.66
CA THR A 119 -4.40 -5.76 5.41
C THR A 119 -3.13 -4.89 5.47
N LEU A 120 -3.22 -3.66 6.00
CA LEU A 120 -2.05 -2.78 6.14
C LEU A 120 -1.05 -3.29 7.18
N ARG A 121 -1.52 -3.87 8.29
CA ARG A 121 -0.62 -4.47 9.30
C ARG A 121 0.20 -5.59 8.69
N LEU A 122 -0.42 -6.49 7.92
CA LEU A 122 0.31 -7.54 7.21
C LEU A 122 1.34 -6.94 6.24
N ALA A 123 0.96 -5.94 5.44
CA ALA A 123 1.87 -5.28 4.51
C ALA A 123 3.08 -4.63 5.23
N THR A 124 2.82 -3.96 6.36
CA THR A 124 3.83 -3.33 7.20
C THR A 124 4.78 -4.37 7.80
N GLN A 125 4.24 -5.49 8.30
CA GLN A 125 5.03 -6.59 8.87
C GLN A 125 5.95 -7.22 7.80
N VAL A 126 5.43 -7.51 6.61
CA VAL A 126 6.21 -8.06 5.49
C VAL A 126 7.36 -7.12 5.10
N ALA A 127 7.10 -5.83 5.01
CA ALA A 127 8.13 -4.83 4.73
C ALA A 127 9.18 -4.74 5.83
N ALA A 128 8.77 -4.79 7.10
CA ALA A 128 9.69 -4.74 8.24
C ALA A 128 10.62 -5.96 8.28
N ILE A 129 10.11 -7.17 8.04
CA ILE A 129 10.92 -8.39 7.94
C ILE A 129 11.96 -8.25 6.83
N THR A 130 11.59 -7.71 5.67
CA THR A 130 12.51 -7.46 4.57
C THR A 130 13.60 -6.46 4.96
N CYS A 131 13.23 -5.36 5.64
CA CYS A 131 14.19 -4.36 6.12
C CYS A 131 15.20 -4.93 7.14
N GLY A 132 14.85 -5.96 7.91
CA GLY A 132 15.74 -6.66 8.84
C GLY A 132 16.71 -7.63 8.17
N ARG A 133 16.70 -7.77 6.84
CA ARG A 133 17.52 -8.69 6.06
C ARG A 133 18.39 -7.94 5.06
N ARG A 134 19.42 -8.58 4.52
CA ARG A 134 20.24 -8.00 3.45
C ARG A 134 19.56 -8.18 2.09
N GLY A 135 19.49 -7.12 1.31
CA GLY A 135 18.88 -7.11 -0.01
C GLY A 135 17.35 -7.26 0.03
N ALA A 136 16.74 -7.49 -1.12
CA ALA A 136 15.29 -7.65 -1.27
C ALA A 136 14.82 -9.07 -0.89
N ASP A 137 15.18 -9.54 0.31
CA ASP A 137 14.80 -10.88 0.82
C ASP A 137 13.46 -10.83 1.55
N SER A 138 12.38 -10.89 0.77
CA SER A 138 11.01 -10.92 1.29
C SER A 138 10.67 -12.26 1.95
N PRO A 139 9.85 -12.28 3.03
CA PRO A 139 9.38 -13.51 3.64
C PRO A 139 8.50 -14.32 2.68
N THR A 140 8.59 -15.64 2.78
CA THR A 140 7.71 -16.56 2.04
C THR A 140 6.30 -16.62 2.66
N ALA A 141 5.31 -17.12 1.91
CA ALA A 141 3.96 -17.35 2.43
C ALA A 141 3.97 -18.34 3.62
N GLU A 142 4.82 -19.36 3.58
CA GLU A 142 5.00 -20.33 4.67
C GLU A 142 5.53 -19.67 5.95
N TYR A 143 6.52 -18.76 5.80
CA TYR A 143 7.04 -17.98 6.92
C TYR A 143 5.94 -17.10 7.54
N LEU A 144 5.14 -16.42 6.71
CA LEU A 144 4.05 -15.58 7.18
C LEU A 144 2.93 -16.37 7.86
N ALA A 145 2.64 -17.58 7.40
CA ALA A 145 1.68 -18.47 8.05
C ALA A 145 2.16 -18.90 9.44
N ALA A 146 3.46 -19.15 9.59
CA ALA A 146 4.04 -19.58 10.86
C ALA A 146 4.07 -18.49 11.95
N ILE A 147 4.19 -17.21 11.58
CA ILE A 147 4.23 -16.09 12.54
C ILE A 147 2.85 -15.47 12.82
N GLY A 148 1.84 -15.82 12.03
CA GLY A 148 0.45 -15.34 12.18
C GLY A 148 -0.46 -16.29 12.95
N SER A 149 0.12 -17.37 13.51
CA SER A 149 -0.54 -18.33 14.42
C SER A 149 -0.27 -17.93 15.84
#